data_f19f1606e842a97d906592ba4333e086
#
_entry.id   f19f1606e842a97d906592ba4333e086
#
_cell.length_a   1.000
_cell.length_b   1.000
_cell.length_c   1.000
_cell.angle_alpha   90.00
_cell.angle_beta   90.00
_cell.angle_gamma   90.00
#
_symmetry.space_group_name_H-M   'P 1'
#
loop_
_entity.id
_entity.type
_entity.pdbx_description
1 polymer ?
#
loop_
_entity_poly.entity_id
_entity_poly.type
_entity_poly.pdbx_seq_one_letter_code
_entity_poly.pdbx_strand_id
1 'polypeptide(L)'
;MKRALLAAVAMLAVASFGAKAQDFPTRPITLVVPLSAGGTADLECRLAADRASRLLGQQIIVDNRPGASGNIATELAAKARPDGYTLLFTLSSNAINAALYDKLNFNFVRDIAPVGSIDRLPLVMEVNPSVPAKTVPEFIAYAKANPGKINMASGGLGSPQHMAGALFQMLTGVEMLHVPYKGAGSALTDLVSGRVQIMFDVVAASIGFIKADKLRPLAICSLTPATMLPDIPPLANYVPGFEAIAWHGIGAPAATPPEIIAKLTAEINASLAAPTVAETLAQLGAEPAPMTPAQFGKFIDEDTQRWAKVVKFAHIKPE
;
A
#
# COMPACT_ATOMS: atom_id res chain seq x y z
N MET A 1 -27.58 -19.77 59.25
CA MET A 1 -26.46 -19.89 58.28
C MET A 1 -26.92 -20.04 56.84
N LYS A 2 -27.89 -20.89 56.46
CA LYS A 2 -28.34 -21.08 55.07
C LYS A 2 -28.97 -19.85 54.40
N ARG A 3 -29.65 -18.96 55.16
CA ARG A 3 -30.24 -17.72 54.61
C ARG A 3 -29.24 -16.59 54.32
N ALA A 4 -28.10 -16.56 55.03
CA ALA A 4 -27.02 -15.60 54.78
C ALA A 4 -26.20 -15.97 53.54
N LEU A 5 -26.07 -17.27 53.23
CA LEU A 5 -25.35 -17.75 52.03
C LEU A 5 -26.15 -17.44 50.74
N LEU A 6 -27.48 -17.54 50.78
CA LEU A 6 -28.37 -17.20 49.66
C LEU A 6 -28.36 -15.69 49.35
N ALA A 7 -28.26 -14.84 50.35
CA ALA A 7 -28.17 -13.39 50.17
C ALA A 7 -26.81 -12.97 49.56
N ALA A 8 -25.70 -13.65 49.91
CA ALA A 8 -24.37 -13.39 49.34
C ALA A 8 -24.26 -13.83 47.85
N VAL A 9 -24.90 -14.95 47.47
CA VAL A 9 -24.92 -15.40 46.07
C VAL A 9 -25.81 -14.50 45.21
N ALA A 10 -26.93 -13.96 45.75
CA ALA A 10 -27.78 -13.00 45.05
C ALA A 10 -27.09 -11.64 44.82
N MET A 11 -26.19 -11.18 45.73
CA MET A 11 -25.42 -9.95 45.55
C MET A 11 -24.29 -10.10 44.52
N LEU A 12 -23.72 -11.29 44.33
CA LEU A 12 -22.73 -11.53 43.28
C LEU A 12 -23.35 -11.59 41.88
N ALA A 13 -24.63 -11.97 41.76
CA ALA A 13 -25.33 -12.06 40.47
C ALA A 13 -25.75 -10.69 39.89
N VAL A 14 -25.82 -9.63 40.71
CA VAL A 14 -26.22 -8.27 40.27
C VAL A 14 -25.00 -7.43 39.82
N ALA A 15 -23.78 -7.88 40.07
CA ALA A 15 -22.55 -7.19 39.62
C ALA A 15 -22.16 -7.45 38.14
N SER A 16 -22.97 -8.20 37.39
CA SER A 16 -22.91 -8.23 35.94
C SER A 16 -23.59 -6.99 35.35
N PHE A 17 -23.22 -5.79 35.82
CA PHE A 17 -23.46 -4.58 35.05
C PHE A 17 -22.72 -4.77 33.75
N GLY A 18 -23.47 -5.00 32.68
CA GLY A 18 -22.95 -4.99 31.34
C GLY A 18 -22.07 -3.76 31.22
N ALA A 19 -20.77 -3.99 30.98
CA ALA A 19 -19.91 -2.94 30.51
C ALA A 19 -20.61 -2.38 29.28
N LYS A 20 -21.28 -1.21 29.41
CA LYS A 20 -21.71 -0.45 28.23
C LYS A 20 -20.46 -0.36 27.40
N ALA A 21 -20.52 -0.89 26.19
CA ALA A 21 -19.48 -0.65 25.20
C ALA A 21 -19.19 0.84 25.24
N GLN A 22 -18.01 1.19 25.72
CA GLN A 22 -17.63 2.59 25.91
C GLN A 22 -17.80 3.24 24.53
N ASP A 23 -18.56 4.34 24.44
CA ASP A 23 -18.84 5.01 23.16
C ASP A 23 -17.52 5.39 22.49
N PHE A 24 -16.97 4.45 21.72
CA PHE A 24 -15.75 4.68 20.94
C PHE A 24 -16.09 5.52 19.71
N PRO A 25 -15.27 6.55 19.35
CA PRO A 25 -14.18 7.12 20.12
C PRO A 25 -14.65 8.24 21.08
N THR A 26 -14.00 8.38 22.24
CA THR A 26 -14.26 9.45 23.22
C THR A 26 -13.12 10.45 23.33
N ARG A 27 -12.03 10.23 22.61
CA ARG A 27 -10.82 11.06 22.56
C ARG A 27 -10.18 10.97 21.18
N PRO A 28 -9.25 11.87 20.84
CA PRO A 28 -8.56 11.83 19.55
C PRO A 28 -7.88 10.48 19.26
N ILE A 29 -7.92 10.10 17.98
CA ILE A 29 -7.27 8.91 17.44
C ILE A 29 -5.95 9.35 16.80
N THR A 30 -4.86 8.61 17.01
CA THR A 30 -3.57 8.83 16.33
C THR A 30 -3.47 7.89 15.14
N LEU A 31 -3.27 8.47 13.95
CA LEU A 31 -2.93 7.74 12.74
C LEU A 31 -1.44 7.87 12.46
N VAL A 32 -0.71 6.79 12.73
CA VAL A 32 0.73 6.70 12.49
C VAL A 32 0.98 6.50 11.00
N VAL A 33 1.75 7.41 10.39
CA VAL A 33 2.01 7.43 8.95
C VAL A 33 3.49 7.17 8.69
N PRO A 34 3.86 6.11 7.96
CA PRO A 34 5.26 5.71 7.75
C PRO A 34 6.01 6.56 6.72
N LEU A 35 5.52 7.75 6.41
CA LEU A 35 6.03 8.64 5.37
C LEU A 35 6.33 10.02 5.93
N SER A 36 7.22 10.75 5.25
CA SER A 36 7.49 12.15 5.56
C SER A 36 6.27 13.02 5.23
N ALA A 37 6.05 14.05 6.04
CA ALA A 37 5.00 15.03 5.80
C ALA A 37 5.19 15.77 4.47
N GLY A 38 4.07 16.14 3.81
CA GLY A 38 4.03 16.95 2.59
C GLY A 38 4.14 16.19 1.28
N GLY A 39 4.31 14.86 1.31
CA GLY A 39 4.23 14.01 0.10
C GLY A 39 2.78 13.70 -0.29
N THR A 40 2.57 13.16 -1.51
CA THR A 40 1.23 12.82 -2.04
C THR A 40 0.45 11.93 -1.08
N ALA A 41 1.04 10.83 -0.61
CA ALA A 41 0.37 9.93 0.32
C ALA A 41 0.08 10.55 1.71
N ASP A 42 0.87 11.54 2.17
CA ASP A 42 0.55 12.31 3.37
C ASP A 42 -0.68 13.21 3.15
N LEU A 43 -0.82 13.82 1.97
CA LEU A 43 -2.00 14.60 1.60
C LEU A 43 -3.25 13.73 1.52
N GLU A 44 -3.17 12.55 0.91
CA GLU A 44 -4.24 11.55 0.85
C GLU A 44 -4.66 11.12 2.27
N CYS A 45 -3.69 10.81 3.11
CA CYS A 45 -3.91 10.42 4.49
C CYS A 45 -4.61 11.52 5.29
N ARG A 46 -4.19 12.79 5.16
CA ARG A 46 -4.81 13.94 5.85
C ARG A 46 -6.22 14.21 5.36
N LEU A 47 -6.47 14.07 4.06
CA LEU A 47 -7.82 14.20 3.49
C LEU A 47 -8.77 13.13 4.07
N ALA A 48 -8.35 11.88 4.08
CA ALA A 48 -9.12 10.79 4.65
C ALA A 48 -9.34 10.96 6.16
N ALA A 49 -8.30 11.39 6.89
CA ALA A 49 -8.35 11.64 8.33
C ALA A 49 -9.29 12.80 8.69
N ASP A 50 -9.26 13.91 7.95
CA ASP A 50 -10.18 15.06 8.17
C ASP A 50 -11.63 14.63 8.00
N ARG A 51 -11.93 13.91 6.92
CA ARG A 51 -13.29 13.42 6.68
C ARG A 51 -13.76 12.42 7.73
N ALA A 52 -12.92 11.44 8.05
CA ALA A 52 -13.25 10.44 9.07
C ALA A 52 -13.39 11.07 10.46
N SER A 53 -12.63 12.12 10.78
CA SER A 53 -12.77 12.88 12.03
C SER A 53 -14.17 13.46 12.19
N ARG A 54 -14.72 14.01 11.12
CA ARG A 54 -16.09 14.59 11.13
C ARG A 54 -17.17 13.51 11.34
N LEU A 55 -16.99 12.34 10.73
CA LEU A 55 -17.93 11.22 10.85
C LEU A 55 -17.86 10.57 12.23
N LEU A 56 -16.66 10.41 12.78
CA LEU A 56 -16.43 9.83 14.11
C LEU A 56 -16.75 10.79 15.27
N GLY A 57 -16.86 12.10 15.00
CA GLY A 57 -17.02 13.13 16.03
C GLY A 57 -15.79 13.32 16.91
N GLN A 58 -14.63 12.79 16.53
CA GLN A 58 -13.36 12.90 17.22
C GLN A 58 -12.22 13.12 16.22
N GLN A 59 -11.24 13.92 16.61
CA GLN A 59 -10.10 14.24 15.73
C GLN A 59 -9.23 13.01 15.46
N ILE A 60 -8.84 12.81 14.18
CA ILE A 60 -7.75 11.91 13.81
C ILE A 60 -6.48 12.75 13.60
N ILE A 61 -5.48 12.51 14.45
CA ILE A 61 -4.20 13.20 14.43
C ILE A 61 -3.22 12.39 13.59
N VAL A 62 -2.72 12.98 12.50
CA VAL A 62 -1.71 12.37 11.64
C VAL A 62 -0.33 12.56 12.27
N ASP A 63 0.33 11.45 12.62
CA ASP A 63 1.68 11.38 13.20
C ASP A 63 2.65 10.73 12.22
N ASN A 64 3.43 11.55 11.53
CA ASN A 64 4.42 11.08 10.55
C ASN A 64 5.64 10.48 11.24
N ARG A 65 5.91 9.19 10.99
CA ARG A 65 7.05 8.40 11.52
C ARG A 65 7.80 7.72 10.38
N PRO A 66 8.52 8.49 9.55
CA PRO A 66 9.29 7.93 8.45
C PRO A 66 10.50 7.13 8.94
N GLY A 67 11.03 6.27 8.08
CA GLY A 67 12.29 5.55 8.28
C GLY A 67 12.16 4.03 8.16
N ALA A 68 13.29 3.39 7.85
CA ALA A 68 13.42 1.94 7.64
C ALA A 68 12.31 1.36 6.75
N SER A 69 12.04 2.00 5.60
CA SER A 69 10.97 1.61 4.66
C SER A 69 9.58 1.47 5.30
N GLY A 70 9.28 2.25 6.36
CA GLY A 70 8.02 2.21 7.10
C GLY A 70 8.00 1.26 8.30
N ASN A 71 9.06 0.50 8.54
CA ASN A 71 9.11 -0.47 9.64
C ASN A 71 9.04 0.20 11.04
N ILE A 72 9.57 1.44 11.19
CA ILE A 72 9.49 2.19 12.46
C ILE A 72 8.04 2.48 12.83
N ALA A 73 7.25 2.98 11.91
CA ALA A 73 5.83 3.27 12.12
C ALA A 73 5.02 1.99 12.39
N THR A 74 5.31 0.94 11.63
CA THR A 74 4.63 -0.36 11.76
C THR A 74 4.89 -0.99 13.12
N GLU A 75 6.15 -0.98 13.59
CA GLU A 75 6.51 -1.48 14.92
C GLU A 75 5.82 -0.70 16.04
N LEU A 76 5.78 0.63 15.93
CA LEU A 76 5.08 1.48 16.89
C LEU A 76 3.60 1.11 16.98
N ALA A 77 2.93 0.97 15.83
CA ALA A 77 1.52 0.61 15.80
C ALA A 77 1.28 -0.83 16.31
N ALA A 78 2.11 -1.79 15.90
CA ALA A 78 1.98 -3.19 16.33
C ALA A 78 2.11 -3.37 17.85
N LYS A 79 2.88 -2.50 18.53
CA LYS A 79 3.10 -2.53 19.98
C LYS A 79 2.16 -1.60 20.76
N ALA A 80 1.29 -0.86 20.08
CA ALA A 80 0.34 0.03 20.72
C ALA A 80 -0.79 -0.74 21.42
N ARG A 81 -1.50 -0.06 22.33
CA ARG A 81 -2.68 -0.66 22.97
C ARG A 81 -3.75 -0.95 21.94
N PRO A 82 -4.39 -2.13 21.99
CA PRO A 82 -5.42 -2.53 21.03
C PRO A 82 -6.80 -1.95 21.40
N ASP A 83 -6.86 -0.64 21.60
CA ASP A 83 -8.05 0.10 22.02
C ASP A 83 -8.66 0.97 20.89
N GLY A 84 -8.13 0.87 19.68
CA GLY A 84 -8.58 1.61 18.49
C GLY A 84 -8.08 3.06 18.40
N TYR A 85 -7.33 3.55 19.39
CA TYR A 85 -6.83 4.93 19.38
C TYR A 85 -5.46 5.12 18.76
N THR A 86 -4.82 4.04 18.35
CA THR A 86 -3.60 4.07 17.52
C THR A 86 -3.85 3.23 16.28
N LEU A 87 -3.81 3.86 15.11
CA LEU A 87 -3.99 3.23 13.83
C LEU A 87 -2.70 3.37 13.02
N LEU A 88 -2.50 2.50 12.05
CA LEU A 88 -1.42 2.55 11.08
C LEU A 88 -1.97 2.86 9.70
N PHE A 89 -1.41 3.86 9.02
CA PHE A 89 -1.55 3.99 7.58
C PHE A 89 -0.67 2.93 6.93
N THR A 90 -1.29 1.93 6.32
CA THR A 90 -0.58 0.80 5.72
C THR A 90 -0.28 1.06 4.25
N LEU A 91 0.85 0.55 3.78
CA LEU A 91 1.36 0.70 2.43
C LEU A 91 1.69 -0.68 1.83
N SER A 92 1.71 -0.78 0.52
CA SER A 92 2.22 -1.97 -0.17
C SER A 92 3.64 -2.36 0.27
N SER A 93 4.47 -1.38 0.67
CA SER A 93 5.79 -1.66 1.25
C SER A 93 5.75 -2.48 2.55
N ASN A 94 4.65 -2.46 3.31
CA ASN A 94 4.53 -3.30 4.52
C ASN A 94 4.46 -4.79 4.14
N ALA A 95 3.72 -5.14 3.09
CA ALA A 95 3.65 -6.51 2.57
C ALA A 95 5.00 -6.94 1.96
N ILE A 96 5.66 -6.04 1.23
CA ILE A 96 7.00 -6.27 0.67
C ILE A 96 8.03 -6.49 1.80
N ASN A 97 8.03 -5.65 2.83
CA ASN A 97 8.96 -5.73 3.96
C ASN A 97 8.76 -7.02 4.78
N ALA A 98 7.52 -7.48 4.94
CA ALA A 98 7.24 -8.76 5.59
C ALA A 98 7.89 -9.94 4.86
N ALA A 99 8.11 -9.81 3.55
CA ALA A 99 8.79 -10.80 2.72
C ALA A 99 10.31 -10.57 2.60
N LEU A 100 10.77 -9.32 2.76
CA LEU A 100 12.15 -8.90 2.51
C LEU A 100 13.04 -9.00 3.75
N TYR A 101 12.51 -8.71 4.95
CA TYR A 101 13.28 -8.64 6.18
C TYR A 101 13.10 -9.91 7.01
N ASP A 102 14.16 -10.69 7.19
CA ASP A 102 14.14 -11.93 7.99
C ASP A 102 13.98 -11.68 9.51
N LYS A 103 14.34 -10.48 9.98
CA LYS A 103 14.38 -10.16 11.42
C LYS A 103 13.75 -8.79 11.68
N LEU A 104 12.42 -8.79 11.83
CA LEU A 104 11.66 -7.66 12.36
C LEU A 104 11.21 -7.97 13.79
N ASN A 105 11.13 -6.94 14.65
CA ASN A 105 10.60 -7.06 16.02
C ASN A 105 9.07 -7.18 16.05
N PHE A 106 8.44 -7.31 14.89
CA PHE A 106 7.00 -7.50 14.68
C PHE A 106 6.78 -8.35 13.43
N ASN A 107 5.56 -8.85 13.27
CA ASN A 107 5.09 -9.48 12.03
C ASN A 107 3.88 -8.70 11.53
N PHE A 108 3.99 -8.06 10.36
CA PHE A 108 2.93 -7.19 9.83
C PHE A 108 1.60 -7.91 9.69
N VAL A 109 1.59 -9.10 9.13
CA VAL A 109 0.37 -9.89 8.87
C VAL A 109 -0.28 -10.38 10.18
N ARG A 110 0.54 -10.73 11.18
CA ARG A 110 0.04 -11.25 12.47
C ARG A 110 -0.35 -10.15 13.44
N ASP A 111 0.44 -9.06 13.51
CA ASP A 111 0.38 -8.08 14.59
C ASP A 111 -0.44 -6.83 14.23
N ILE A 112 -0.85 -6.70 12.96
CA ILE A 112 -1.71 -5.61 12.46
C ILE A 112 -3.01 -6.21 11.92
N ALA A 113 -4.13 -5.89 12.57
CA ALA A 113 -5.46 -6.22 12.06
C ALA A 113 -5.82 -5.27 10.90
N PRO A 114 -6.27 -5.78 9.74
CA PRO A 114 -6.78 -4.94 8.65
C PRO A 114 -8.08 -4.25 9.09
N VAL A 115 -8.16 -2.93 8.90
CA VAL A 115 -9.38 -2.15 9.11
C VAL A 115 -10.10 -1.93 7.77
N GLY A 116 -9.38 -1.51 6.74
CA GLY A 116 -9.91 -1.32 5.40
C GLY A 116 -8.88 -0.77 4.44
N SER A 117 -9.05 -1.02 3.15
CA SER A 117 -8.22 -0.37 2.14
C SER A 117 -8.77 1.02 1.81
N ILE A 118 -7.90 1.91 1.37
CA ILE A 118 -8.24 3.27 0.95
C ILE A 118 -8.28 3.32 -0.57
N ASP A 119 -7.17 2.99 -1.19
CA ASP A 119 -6.97 3.14 -2.62
C ASP A 119 -6.02 2.10 -3.19
N ARG A 120 -5.92 2.14 -4.51
CA ARG A 120 -4.86 1.51 -5.29
C ARG A 120 -4.26 2.55 -6.23
N LEU A 121 -2.95 2.44 -6.45
CA LEU A 121 -2.21 3.28 -7.37
C LEU A 121 -1.63 2.38 -8.47
N PRO A 122 -2.24 2.37 -9.65
CA PRO A 122 -1.74 1.61 -10.78
C PRO A 122 -0.32 2.04 -11.15
N LEU A 123 0.53 1.07 -11.46
CA LEU A 123 1.83 1.33 -12.07
C LEU A 123 1.72 1.16 -13.58
N VAL A 124 2.59 1.87 -14.31
CA VAL A 124 2.78 1.75 -15.75
C VAL A 124 4.19 1.24 -16.05
N MET A 125 4.28 0.24 -16.90
CA MET A 125 5.54 -0.14 -17.54
C MET A 125 5.83 0.87 -18.65
N GLU A 126 6.88 1.64 -18.50
CA GLU A 126 7.23 2.73 -19.42
C GLU A 126 8.70 2.72 -19.76
N VAL A 127 9.02 3.20 -20.95
CA VAL A 127 10.38 3.25 -21.49
C VAL A 127 10.72 4.63 -22.00
N ASN A 128 12.02 4.96 -22.00
CA ASN A 128 12.52 6.10 -22.77
C ASN A 128 12.26 5.86 -24.27
N PRO A 129 11.84 6.88 -25.05
CA PRO A 129 11.57 6.75 -26.49
C PRO A 129 12.74 6.24 -27.34
N SER A 130 13.99 6.32 -26.86
CA SER A 130 15.18 5.75 -27.52
C SER A 130 15.21 4.22 -27.54
N VAL A 131 14.43 3.56 -26.66
CA VAL A 131 14.29 2.10 -26.68
C VAL A 131 13.48 1.69 -27.92
N PRO A 132 14.03 0.80 -28.78
CA PRO A 132 13.41 0.44 -30.06
C PRO A 132 12.30 -0.60 -29.87
N ALA A 133 11.40 -0.38 -28.89
CA ALA A 133 10.24 -1.21 -28.60
C ALA A 133 9.02 -0.32 -28.39
N LYS A 134 7.90 -0.66 -29.01
CA LYS A 134 6.62 0.05 -28.93
C LYS A 134 5.54 -0.78 -28.22
N THR A 135 5.80 -2.05 -28.02
CA THR A 135 4.89 -3.01 -27.39
C THR A 135 5.63 -3.87 -26.37
N VAL A 136 4.91 -4.51 -25.47
CA VAL A 136 5.49 -5.44 -24.48
C VAL A 136 6.22 -6.60 -25.15
N PRO A 137 5.66 -7.30 -26.16
CA PRO A 137 6.39 -8.35 -26.86
C PRO A 137 7.68 -7.87 -27.53
N GLU A 138 7.68 -6.69 -28.16
CA GLU A 138 8.89 -6.10 -28.74
C GLU A 138 9.93 -5.79 -27.66
N PHE A 139 9.50 -5.26 -26.49
CA PHE A 139 10.43 -5.02 -25.39
C PHE A 139 11.03 -6.31 -24.86
N ILE A 140 10.24 -7.36 -24.69
CA ILE A 140 10.76 -8.67 -24.24
C ILE A 140 11.78 -9.22 -25.24
N ALA A 141 11.51 -9.14 -26.54
CA ALA A 141 12.43 -9.57 -27.58
C ALA A 141 13.73 -8.75 -27.56
N TYR A 142 13.62 -7.43 -27.44
CA TYR A 142 14.76 -6.52 -27.33
C TYR A 142 15.59 -6.79 -26.07
N ALA A 143 14.95 -7.00 -24.92
CA ALA A 143 15.65 -7.28 -23.67
C ALA A 143 16.39 -8.62 -23.72
N LYS A 144 15.78 -9.66 -24.29
CA LYS A 144 16.43 -10.98 -24.48
C LYS A 144 17.62 -10.94 -25.44
N ALA A 145 17.58 -10.05 -26.41
CA ALA A 145 18.74 -9.82 -27.34
C ALA A 145 19.85 -8.97 -26.70
N ASN A 146 19.60 -8.32 -25.57
CA ASN A 146 20.51 -7.42 -24.87
C ASN A 146 20.60 -7.72 -23.37
N PRO A 147 20.94 -8.94 -22.95
CA PRO A 147 20.94 -9.33 -21.55
C PRO A 147 21.89 -8.44 -20.72
N GLY A 148 21.41 -7.94 -19.57
CA GLY A 148 22.17 -7.10 -18.65
C GLY A 148 22.54 -5.70 -19.16
N LYS A 149 22.06 -5.29 -20.35
CA LYS A 149 22.34 -3.95 -20.91
C LYS A 149 21.23 -2.93 -20.71
N ILE A 150 20.11 -3.36 -20.16
CA ILE A 150 18.94 -2.50 -19.89
C ILE A 150 18.95 -2.11 -18.44
N ASN A 151 19.06 -0.81 -18.17
CA ASN A 151 18.99 -0.26 -16.83
C ASN A 151 17.52 0.00 -16.47
N MET A 152 17.07 -0.63 -15.41
CA MET A 152 15.73 -0.46 -14.84
C MET A 152 15.81 0.41 -13.59
N ALA A 153 15.19 1.58 -13.65
CA ALA A 153 15.15 2.50 -12.51
C ALA A 153 14.05 2.14 -11.51
N SER A 154 14.24 2.50 -10.25
CA SER A 154 13.20 2.45 -9.23
C SER A 154 13.38 3.52 -8.16
N GLY A 155 12.36 3.76 -7.34
CA GLY A 155 12.42 4.67 -6.19
C GLY A 155 13.27 4.15 -5.02
N GLY A 156 13.95 2.99 -5.18
CA GLY A 156 14.83 2.38 -4.18
C GLY A 156 14.60 0.89 -4.03
N LEU A 157 15.47 0.26 -3.27
CA LEU A 157 15.40 -1.17 -2.98
C LEU A 157 14.09 -1.51 -2.25
N GLY A 158 13.40 -2.56 -2.65
CA GLY A 158 12.11 -2.98 -2.05
C GLY A 158 10.94 -2.03 -2.34
N SER A 159 11.12 -0.99 -3.18
CA SER A 159 10.00 -0.17 -3.61
C SER A 159 9.04 -0.95 -4.52
N PRO A 160 7.75 -0.56 -4.62
CA PRO A 160 6.81 -1.18 -5.56
C PRO A 160 7.34 -1.22 -7.00
N GLN A 161 8.05 -0.17 -7.43
CA GLN A 161 8.68 -0.09 -8.75
C GLN A 161 9.76 -1.16 -8.94
N HIS A 162 10.63 -1.34 -7.94
CA HIS A 162 11.65 -2.40 -7.97
C HIS A 162 11.01 -3.77 -8.03
N MET A 163 10.02 -4.01 -7.17
CA MET A 163 9.34 -5.31 -7.08
C MET A 163 8.57 -5.66 -8.36
N ALA A 164 7.92 -4.67 -8.99
CA ALA A 164 7.26 -4.85 -10.29
C ALA A 164 8.25 -5.27 -11.39
N GLY A 165 9.41 -4.61 -11.46
CA GLY A 165 10.46 -4.98 -12.41
C GLY A 165 11.07 -6.35 -12.12
N ALA A 166 11.28 -6.71 -10.86
CA ALA A 166 11.76 -8.04 -10.48
C ALA A 166 10.74 -9.15 -10.83
N LEU A 167 9.43 -8.88 -10.61
CA LEU A 167 8.34 -9.77 -11.04
C LEU A 167 8.34 -9.94 -12.56
N PHE A 168 8.51 -8.85 -13.30
CA PHE A 168 8.61 -8.92 -14.77
C PHE A 168 9.77 -9.79 -15.24
N GLN A 169 10.95 -9.63 -14.63
CA GLN A 169 12.10 -10.48 -14.92
C GLN A 169 11.83 -11.94 -14.59
N MET A 170 11.22 -12.21 -13.44
CA MET A 170 10.86 -13.57 -13.01
C MET A 170 9.93 -14.28 -13.99
N LEU A 171 8.91 -13.57 -14.50
CA LEU A 171 7.89 -14.16 -15.38
C LEU A 171 8.32 -14.27 -16.84
N THR A 172 9.22 -13.39 -17.30
CA THR A 172 9.62 -13.32 -18.72
C THR A 172 10.99 -13.90 -19.00
N GLY A 173 11.84 -14.07 -17.98
CA GLY A 173 13.22 -14.51 -18.12
C GLY A 173 14.12 -13.45 -18.80
N VAL A 174 13.74 -12.18 -18.82
CA VAL A 174 14.63 -11.08 -19.26
C VAL A 174 15.59 -10.71 -18.14
N GLU A 175 16.76 -10.19 -18.50
CA GLU A 175 17.77 -9.70 -17.56
C GLU A 175 17.92 -8.19 -17.70
N MET A 176 17.61 -7.46 -16.63
CA MET A 176 17.77 -6.02 -16.53
C MET A 176 18.61 -5.68 -15.28
N LEU A 177 19.45 -4.64 -15.41
CA LEU A 177 20.22 -4.14 -14.28
C LEU A 177 19.37 -3.17 -13.45
N HIS A 178 19.14 -3.49 -12.19
CA HIS A 178 18.41 -2.58 -11.29
C HIS A 178 19.29 -1.42 -10.83
N VAL A 179 18.80 -0.19 -11.03
CA VAL A 179 19.42 1.06 -10.61
C VAL A 179 18.50 1.73 -9.57
N PRO A 180 18.80 1.58 -8.28
CA PRO A 180 18.00 2.19 -7.22
C PRO A 180 18.30 3.68 -7.06
N TYR A 181 17.25 4.48 -6.85
CA TYR A 181 17.32 5.91 -6.56
C TYR A 181 16.75 6.21 -5.16
N LYS A 182 17.05 7.40 -4.63
CA LYS A 182 16.44 7.91 -3.39
C LYS A 182 15.09 8.57 -3.69
N GLY A 183 14.12 7.75 -4.14
CA GLY A 183 12.77 8.19 -4.52
C GLY A 183 12.53 8.21 -6.03
N ALA A 184 11.26 8.09 -6.43
CA ALA A 184 10.83 7.96 -7.82
C ALA A 184 11.16 9.20 -8.68
N GLY A 185 11.12 10.40 -8.12
CA GLY A 185 11.35 11.65 -8.88
C GLY A 185 12.73 11.74 -9.53
N SER A 186 13.79 11.32 -8.84
CA SER A 186 15.14 11.28 -9.40
C SER A 186 15.29 10.16 -10.44
N ALA A 187 14.67 9.01 -10.21
CA ALA A 187 14.62 7.90 -11.17
C ALA A 187 13.94 8.33 -12.48
N LEU A 188 12.79 9.01 -12.36
CA LEU A 188 12.01 9.50 -13.49
C LEU A 188 12.78 10.55 -14.33
N THR A 189 13.54 11.42 -13.67
CA THR A 189 14.42 12.39 -14.35
C THR A 189 15.47 11.68 -15.23
N ASP A 190 16.10 10.63 -14.73
CA ASP A 190 17.09 9.87 -15.47
C ASP A 190 16.46 8.98 -16.56
N LEU A 191 15.22 8.50 -16.34
CA LEU A 191 14.46 7.81 -17.39
C LEU A 191 14.13 8.76 -18.55
N VAL A 192 13.64 9.97 -18.27
CA VAL A 192 13.35 10.99 -19.29
C VAL A 192 14.60 11.39 -20.08
N SER A 193 15.76 11.47 -19.41
CA SER A 193 17.03 11.80 -20.06
C SER A 193 17.65 10.64 -20.86
N GLY A 194 17.13 9.41 -20.73
CA GLY A 194 17.64 8.20 -21.39
C GLY A 194 18.85 7.55 -20.71
N ARG A 195 19.26 8.02 -19.52
CA ARG A 195 20.33 7.38 -18.72
C ARG A 195 19.94 5.99 -18.25
N VAL A 196 18.66 5.77 -17.99
CA VAL A 196 18.05 4.46 -17.76
C VAL A 196 16.97 4.22 -18.81
N GLN A 197 16.63 2.97 -19.08
CA GLN A 197 15.82 2.59 -20.23
C GLN A 197 14.37 2.32 -19.90
N ILE A 198 14.08 1.83 -18.69
CA ILE A 198 12.75 1.39 -18.29
C ILE A 198 12.50 1.69 -16.81
N MET A 199 11.22 1.94 -16.48
CA MET A 199 10.70 2.00 -15.12
C MET A 199 9.29 1.42 -15.07
N PHE A 200 8.91 0.95 -13.88
CA PHE A 200 7.54 0.58 -13.54
C PHE A 200 7.04 1.59 -12.52
N ASP A 201 6.53 2.74 -12.96
CA ASP A 201 6.22 3.83 -12.04
C ASP A 201 4.72 4.04 -11.83
N VAL A 202 4.36 4.75 -10.76
CA VAL A 202 2.97 5.14 -10.51
C VAL A 202 2.49 6.03 -11.67
N VAL A 203 1.35 5.69 -12.27
CA VAL A 203 0.80 6.41 -13.44
C VAL A 203 0.76 7.91 -13.22
N ALA A 204 0.34 8.36 -12.02
CA ALA A 204 0.23 9.78 -11.70
C ALA A 204 1.57 10.52 -11.75
N ALA A 205 2.67 9.88 -11.40
CA ALA A 205 4.00 10.49 -11.45
C ALA A 205 4.47 10.67 -12.91
N SER A 206 4.12 9.74 -13.77
CA SER A 206 4.59 9.67 -15.17
C SER A 206 3.67 10.34 -16.18
N ILE A 207 2.38 10.55 -15.86
CA ILE A 207 1.34 10.97 -16.82
C ILE A 207 1.71 12.24 -17.60
N GLY A 208 2.33 13.22 -16.93
CA GLY A 208 2.76 14.46 -17.58
C GLY A 208 3.83 14.24 -18.65
N PHE A 209 4.76 13.32 -18.41
CA PHE A 209 5.82 12.97 -19.36
C PHE A 209 5.29 12.09 -20.49
N ILE A 210 4.34 11.20 -20.20
CA ILE A 210 3.65 10.37 -21.19
C ILE A 210 2.85 11.25 -22.17
N LYS A 211 2.04 12.19 -21.65
CA LYS A 211 1.26 13.13 -22.46
C LYS A 211 2.12 14.08 -23.30
N ALA A 212 3.36 14.32 -22.87
CA ALA A 212 4.34 15.13 -23.60
C ALA A 212 5.26 14.31 -24.53
N ASP A 213 4.96 13.02 -24.78
CA ASP A 213 5.73 12.06 -25.56
C ASP A 213 7.22 11.91 -25.14
N LYS A 214 7.53 12.30 -23.87
CA LYS A 214 8.87 12.14 -23.29
C LYS A 214 9.10 10.73 -22.74
N LEU A 215 8.04 9.99 -22.46
CA LEU A 215 8.06 8.59 -22.08
C LEU A 215 7.00 7.83 -22.89
N ARG A 216 7.32 6.57 -23.19
CA ARG A 216 6.40 5.66 -23.90
C ARG A 216 5.83 4.65 -22.91
N PRO A 217 4.51 4.69 -22.63
CA PRO A 217 3.85 3.64 -21.86
C PRO A 217 3.71 2.39 -22.74
N LEU A 218 3.98 1.22 -22.19
CA LEU A 218 3.83 -0.07 -22.88
C LEU A 218 2.64 -0.88 -22.34
N ALA A 219 2.41 -0.87 -21.01
CA ALA A 219 1.31 -1.58 -20.39
C ALA A 219 1.04 -1.07 -18.97
N ILE A 220 -0.16 -1.28 -18.46
CA ILE A 220 -0.55 -1.03 -17.07
C ILE A 220 -0.27 -2.29 -16.24
N CYS A 221 0.29 -2.10 -15.05
CA CYS A 221 0.70 -3.21 -14.19
C CYS A 221 -0.44 -3.82 -13.36
N SER A 222 -1.61 -3.20 -13.31
CA SER A 222 -2.85 -3.75 -12.73
C SER A 222 -3.59 -4.67 -13.72
N LEU A 223 -4.54 -5.47 -13.20
CA LEU A 223 -5.35 -6.37 -14.03
C LEU A 223 -6.38 -5.63 -14.89
N THR A 224 -6.66 -4.38 -14.59
CA THR A 224 -7.58 -3.49 -15.34
C THR A 224 -6.83 -2.25 -15.80
N PRO A 225 -7.24 -1.60 -16.90
CA PRO A 225 -6.66 -0.32 -17.31
C PRO A 225 -6.72 0.72 -16.18
N ALA A 226 -5.77 1.64 -16.15
CA ALA A 226 -5.80 2.75 -15.20
C ALA A 226 -6.71 3.87 -15.73
N THR A 227 -7.45 4.53 -14.83
CA THR A 227 -8.37 5.62 -15.19
C THR A 227 -7.67 6.75 -15.95
N MET A 228 -6.42 7.07 -15.61
CA MET A 228 -5.64 8.12 -16.27
C MET A 228 -5.05 7.71 -17.64
N LEU A 229 -4.98 6.39 -17.93
CA LEU A 229 -4.46 5.81 -19.17
C LEU A 229 -5.36 4.67 -19.66
N PRO A 230 -6.63 4.97 -20.02
CA PRO A 230 -7.63 3.94 -20.33
C PRO A 230 -7.29 3.12 -21.58
N ASP A 231 -6.52 3.69 -22.52
CA ASP A 231 -6.16 3.04 -23.78
C ASP A 231 -4.92 2.12 -23.66
N ILE A 232 -4.21 2.15 -22.52
CA ILE A 232 -3.04 1.31 -22.32
C ILE A 232 -3.46 -0.03 -21.71
N PRO A 233 -3.18 -1.15 -22.39
CA PRO A 233 -3.64 -2.46 -21.96
C PRO A 233 -2.93 -2.95 -20.69
N PRO A 234 -3.56 -3.84 -19.89
CA PRO A 234 -2.92 -4.54 -18.79
C PRO A 234 -1.72 -5.38 -19.26
N LEU A 235 -0.64 -5.34 -18.48
CA LEU A 235 0.56 -6.15 -18.73
C LEU A 235 0.26 -7.67 -18.65
N ALA A 236 -0.73 -8.05 -17.85
CA ALA A 236 -1.21 -9.43 -17.75
C ALA A 236 -1.69 -10.02 -19.09
N ASN A 237 -2.10 -9.18 -20.06
CA ASN A 237 -2.49 -9.63 -21.41
C ASN A 237 -1.31 -10.21 -22.19
N TYR A 238 -0.09 -9.84 -21.84
CA TYR A 238 1.16 -10.27 -22.51
C TYR A 238 2.01 -11.16 -21.61
N VAL A 239 1.90 -10.99 -20.28
CA VAL A 239 2.67 -11.71 -19.27
C VAL A 239 1.71 -12.32 -18.27
N PRO A 240 1.21 -13.54 -18.51
CA PRO A 240 0.25 -14.19 -17.62
C PRO A 240 0.77 -14.28 -16.18
N GLY A 241 -0.10 -13.93 -15.22
CA GLY A 241 0.24 -13.93 -13.80
C GLY A 241 0.95 -12.66 -13.31
N PHE A 242 1.18 -11.68 -14.19
CA PHE A 242 1.72 -10.38 -13.77
C PHE A 242 0.61 -9.52 -13.14
N GLU A 243 0.86 -9.06 -11.94
CA GLU A 243 0.10 -8.00 -11.29
C GLU A 243 1.01 -7.29 -10.28
N ALA A 244 1.13 -5.97 -10.41
CA ALA A 244 1.84 -5.13 -9.48
C ALA A 244 1.12 -3.79 -9.33
N ILE A 245 0.67 -3.48 -8.11
CA ILE A 245 0.04 -2.22 -7.77
C ILE A 245 0.65 -1.69 -6.46
N ALA A 246 0.72 -0.38 -6.31
CA ALA A 246 0.85 0.21 -5.00
C ALA A 246 -0.56 0.38 -4.40
N TRP A 247 -0.66 0.35 -3.08
CA TRP A 247 -1.93 0.47 -2.38
C TRP A 247 -1.75 1.06 -1.00
N HIS A 248 -2.81 1.70 -0.50
CA HIS A 248 -2.90 2.22 0.85
C HIS A 248 -4.10 1.65 1.59
N GLY A 249 -3.99 1.63 2.91
CA GLY A 249 -5.07 1.18 3.78
C GLY A 249 -4.85 1.59 5.23
N ILE A 250 -5.73 1.13 6.09
CA ILE A 250 -5.66 1.35 7.53
C ILE A 250 -5.58 0.00 8.23
N GLY A 251 -4.67 -0.08 9.20
CA GLY A 251 -4.54 -1.18 10.13
C GLY A 251 -4.62 -0.71 11.57
N ALA A 252 -4.89 -1.65 12.47
CA ALA A 252 -4.90 -1.45 13.91
C ALA A 252 -4.09 -2.56 14.58
N PRO A 253 -3.68 -2.43 15.86
CA PRO A 253 -3.10 -3.56 16.61
C PRO A 253 -3.99 -4.80 16.55
N ALA A 254 -3.41 -5.98 16.38
CA ALA A 254 -4.15 -7.22 16.07
C ALA A 254 -5.25 -7.60 17.07
N ALA A 255 -5.07 -7.26 18.36
CA ALA A 255 -6.05 -7.54 19.40
C ALA A 255 -7.13 -6.44 19.58
N THR A 256 -7.25 -5.49 18.63
CA THR A 256 -8.30 -4.46 18.65
C THR A 256 -9.68 -5.12 18.53
N PRO A 257 -10.64 -4.77 19.42
CA PRO A 257 -11.97 -5.38 19.42
C PRO A 257 -12.67 -5.30 18.05
N PRO A 258 -13.35 -6.38 17.62
CA PRO A 258 -14.02 -6.44 16.32
C PRO A 258 -15.06 -5.33 16.10
N GLU A 259 -15.75 -4.90 17.13
CA GLU A 259 -16.74 -3.81 17.07
C GLU A 259 -16.09 -2.46 16.78
N ILE A 260 -14.86 -2.22 17.28
CA ILE A 260 -14.08 -1.02 16.97
C ILE A 260 -13.60 -1.08 15.51
N ILE A 261 -13.10 -2.22 15.07
CA ILE A 261 -12.70 -2.43 13.67
C ILE A 261 -13.90 -2.17 12.75
N ALA A 262 -15.07 -2.75 13.05
CA ALA A 262 -16.27 -2.58 12.23
C ALA A 262 -16.69 -1.11 12.13
N LYS A 263 -16.66 -0.36 13.22
CA LYS A 263 -16.98 1.06 13.25
C LYS A 263 -16.00 1.86 12.41
N LEU A 264 -14.69 1.67 12.60
CA LEU A 264 -13.65 2.34 11.82
C LEU A 264 -13.79 2.04 10.32
N THR A 265 -14.04 0.78 9.95
CA THR A 265 -14.27 0.37 8.56
C THR A 265 -15.46 1.10 7.94
N ALA A 266 -16.58 1.19 8.66
CA ALA A 266 -17.77 1.88 8.18
C ALA A 266 -17.49 3.36 7.87
N GLU A 267 -16.78 4.04 8.76
CA GLU A 267 -16.46 5.46 8.60
C GLU A 267 -15.42 5.72 7.49
N ILE A 268 -14.42 4.84 7.34
CA ILE A 268 -13.47 4.90 6.23
C ILE A 268 -14.20 4.74 4.89
N ASN A 269 -15.03 3.71 4.76
CA ASN A 269 -15.79 3.46 3.53
C ASN A 269 -16.78 4.60 3.22
N ALA A 270 -17.44 5.17 4.23
CA ALA A 270 -18.29 6.35 4.06
C ALA A 270 -17.48 7.59 3.62
N SER A 271 -16.25 7.74 4.12
CA SER A 271 -15.34 8.80 3.69
C SER A 271 -14.95 8.66 2.22
N LEU A 272 -14.59 7.45 1.79
CA LEU A 272 -14.20 7.15 0.41
C LEU A 272 -15.35 7.31 -0.59
N ALA A 273 -16.59 7.05 -0.15
CA ALA A 273 -17.79 7.23 -0.98
C ALA A 273 -18.15 8.71 -1.22
N ALA A 274 -17.53 9.66 -0.49
CA ALA A 274 -17.80 11.08 -0.69
C ALA A 274 -17.19 11.57 -2.02
N PRO A 275 -17.99 12.24 -2.90
CA PRO A 275 -17.50 12.69 -4.21
C PRO A 275 -16.22 13.53 -4.15
N THR A 276 -16.14 14.43 -3.16
CA THR A 276 -14.94 15.29 -2.97
C THR A 276 -13.68 14.51 -2.63
N VAL A 277 -13.80 13.38 -1.92
CA VAL A 277 -12.66 12.50 -1.61
C VAL A 277 -12.26 11.72 -2.85
N ALA A 278 -13.24 11.13 -3.54
CA ALA A 278 -13.00 10.38 -4.77
C ALA A 278 -12.36 11.25 -5.86
N GLU A 279 -12.84 12.48 -6.05
CA GLU A 279 -12.26 13.46 -7.00
C GLU A 279 -10.83 13.84 -6.65
N THR A 280 -10.56 14.07 -5.36
CA THR A 280 -9.19 14.42 -4.91
C THR A 280 -8.24 13.24 -5.08
N LEU A 281 -8.66 12.02 -4.70
CA LEU A 281 -7.87 10.81 -4.93
C LEU A 281 -7.57 10.63 -6.43
N ALA A 282 -8.57 10.81 -7.29
CA ALA A 282 -8.39 10.72 -8.73
C ALA A 282 -7.39 11.76 -9.27
N GLN A 283 -7.41 13.01 -8.76
CA GLN A 283 -6.40 14.04 -9.09
C GLN A 283 -4.99 13.66 -8.66
N LEU A 284 -4.87 12.93 -7.55
CA LEU A 284 -3.61 12.36 -7.06
C LEU A 284 -3.23 11.04 -7.75
N GLY A 285 -4.06 10.57 -8.70
CA GLY A 285 -3.84 9.32 -9.45
C GLY A 285 -4.13 8.05 -8.66
N ALA A 286 -4.80 8.19 -7.52
CA ALA A 286 -5.26 7.10 -6.70
C ALA A 286 -6.70 6.70 -7.08
N GLU A 287 -6.97 5.43 -7.14
CA GLU A 287 -8.30 4.89 -7.42
C GLU A 287 -8.90 4.35 -6.12
N PRO A 288 -10.03 4.91 -5.62
CA PRO A 288 -10.67 4.38 -4.42
C PRO A 288 -10.93 2.87 -4.52
N ALA A 289 -10.53 2.12 -3.53
CA ALA A 289 -10.64 0.66 -3.52
C ALA A 289 -11.14 0.13 -2.16
N PRO A 290 -12.34 0.51 -1.72
CA PRO A 290 -12.87 0.11 -0.42
C PRO A 290 -13.01 -1.40 -0.32
N MET A 291 -12.52 -1.99 0.78
CA MET A 291 -12.61 -3.41 1.08
C MET A 291 -13.09 -3.59 2.53
N THR A 292 -13.80 -4.69 2.76
CA THR A 292 -14.05 -5.15 4.14
C THR A 292 -12.75 -5.60 4.79
N PRO A 293 -12.65 -5.66 6.14
CA PRO A 293 -11.46 -6.16 6.84
C PRO A 293 -11.02 -7.55 6.36
N ALA A 294 -11.98 -8.44 6.12
CA ALA A 294 -11.70 -9.80 5.63
C ALA A 294 -11.13 -9.80 4.20
N GLN A 295 -11.69 -8.99 3.30
CA GLN A 295 -11.18 -8.85 1.93
C GLN A 295 -9.79 -8.23 1.93
N PHE A 296 -9.58 -7.18 2.74
CA PHE A 296 -8.28 -6.51 2.82
C PHE A 296 -7.22 -7.40 3.44
N GLY A 297 -7.56 -8.17 4.49
CA GLY A 297 -6.65 -9.15 5.08
C GLY A 297 -6.23 -10.24 4.08
N LYS A 298 -7.19 -10.79 3.33
CA LYS A 298 -6.90 -11.76 2.26
C LYS A 298 -5.98 -11.17 1.19
N PHE A 299 -6.26 -9.92 0.77
CA PHE A 299 -5.43 -9.21 -0.20
C PHE A 299 -3.99 -9.00 0.30
N ILE A 300 -3.80 -8.58 1.56
CA ILE A 300 -2.48 -8.42 2.19
C ILE A 300 -1.72 -9.75 2.21
N ASP A 301 -2.39 -10.84 2.57
CA ASP A 301 -1.78 -12.18 2.60
C ASP A 301 -1.31 -12.62 1.21
N GLU A 302 -2.15 -12.47 0.20
CA GLU A 302 -1.84 -12.83 -1.19
C GLU A 302 -0.70 -11.99 -1.74
N ASP A 303 -0.70 -10.69 -1.46
CA ASP A 303 0.34 -9.75 -1.87
C ASP A 303 1.69 -10.08 -1.18
N THR A 304 1.68 -10.33 0.13
CA THR A 304 2.88 -10.76 0.87
C THR A 304 3.47 -12.06 0.31
N GLN A 305 2.63 -13.05 -0.01
CA GLN A 305 3.08 -14.31 -0.59
C GLN A 305 3.63 -14.13 -2.02
N ARG A 306 3.05 -13.23 -2.81
CA ARG A 306 3.55 -12.86 -4.13
C ARG A 306 4.95 -12.28 -4.02
N TRP A 307 5.14 -11.29 -3.16
CA TRP A 307 6.43 -10.64 -2.98
C TRP A 307 7.50 -11.55 -2.38
N ALA A 308 7.14 -12.49 -1.52
CA ALA A 308 8.07 -13.50 -1.01
C ALA A 308 8.69 -14.35 -2.14
N LYS A 309 7.90 -14.72 -3.15
CA LYS A 309 8.40 -15.44 -4.33
C LYS A 309 9.38 -14.57 -5.15
N VAL A 310 9.04 -13.29 -5.34
CA VAL A 310 9.85 -12.33 -6.10
C VAL A 310 11.18 -12.03 -5.38
N VAL A 311 11.12 -11.76 -4.06
CA VAL A 311 12.32 -11.53 -3.23
C VAL A 311 13.27 -12.71 -3.31
N LYS A 312 12.74 -13.94 -3.20
CA LYS A 312 13.54 -15.17 -3.30
C LYS A 312 14.17 -15.34 -4.69
N PHE A 313 13.39 -15.11 -5.76
CA PHE A 313 13.87 -15.22 -7.14
C PHE A 313 14.99 -14.22 -7.44
N ALA A 314 14.77 -12.96 -7.11
CA ALA A 314 15.69 -11.88 -7.42
C ALA A 314 16.84 -11.72 -6.40
N HIS A 315 16.91 -12.63 -5.38
CA HIS A 315 17.90 -12.59 -4.31
C HIS A 315 18.01 -11.21 -3.64
N ILE A 316 16.88 -10.50 -3.52
CA ILE A 316 16.83 -9.17 -2.92
C ILE A 316 17.13 -9.30 -1.42
N LYS A 317 18.09 -8.49 -0.94
CA LYS A 317 18.45 -8.43 0.49
C LYS A 317 18.21 -7.00 0.98
N PRO A 318 17.73 -6.82 2.21
CA PRO A 318 17.64 -5.50 2.81
C PRO A 318 19.05 -4.88 2.97
N GLU A 319 19.14 -3.55 2.83
CA GLU A 319 20.36 -2.79 3.11
C GLU A 319 20.64 -2.72 4.62
#